data_ae4ac2c1c71eccb774cf1d8c40e4c62f
#
_entry.id   ae4ac2c1c71eccb774cf1d8c40e4c62f
#
_cell.length_a   1.000
_cell.length_b   1.000
_cell.length_c   1.000
_cell.angle_alpha   90.00
_cell.angle_beta   90.00
_cell.angle_gamma   90.00
#
_symmetry.space_group_name_H-M   'P 1'
#
loop_
_entity.id
_entity.type
_entity.pdbx_description
1 polymer ?
#
loop_
_entity_poly.entity_id
_entity_poly.type
_entity_poly.pdbx_seq_one_letter_code
_entity_poly.pdbx_strand_id
1 'polypeptide(L)'
;IHRFMDEQKVEHFFDCDKGICHEILAGQLKPGGLIVGNDSHTCTAGAFNCMAVGLNKTETAVLWKEGEMWFRVPETIKISLKNRLPEGVYAKDLALWIMGMLREENVAYKSLEFHGEGVPALSIADRMTLANVTAEMGLKSAAFPPDDKLADYFGDYAVQGVWADRDAMYYKEFEVDLAQVIPLVMEVGEINEIKAPGEWGRLEIQQGLIGACASG
;
A
#
# COMPACT_ATOMS: atom_id res chain seq x y z
N ILE A 1 -1.68 23.59 15.38
CA ILE A 1 -0.74 22.45 15.30
C ILE A 1 0.59 22.87 15.92
N HIS A 2 1.33 23.89 15.42
CA HIS A 2 2.65 24.32 15.88
C HIS A 2 2.71 24.47 17.41
N ARG A 3 1.80 25.23 18.00
CA ARG A 3 1.73 25.41 19.46
C ARG A 3 1.63 24.06 20.21
N PHE A 4 0.83 23.11 19.69
CA PHE A 4 0.72 21.78 20.29
C PHE A 4 2.04 20.99 20.18
N MET A 5 2.71 21.06 19.02
CA MET A 5 4.00 20.39 18.82
C MET A 5 5.06 20.92 19.77
N ASP A 6 5.10 22.25 19.98
CA ASP A 6 6.01 22.92 20.91
C ASP A 6 5.70 22.53 22.38
N GLU A 7 4.42 22.57 22.77
CA GLU A 7 3.97 22.21 24.13
C GLU A 7 4.27 20.74 24.47
N GLN A 8 4.13 19.83 23.45
CA GLN A 8 4.38 18.40 23.61
C GLN A 8 5.84 17.99 23.32
N LYS A 9 6.69 18.94 22.92
CA LYS A 9 8.12 18.71 22.58
C LYS A 9 8.29 17.60 21.53
N VAL A 10 7.48 17.66 20.46
CA VAL A 10 7.59 16.71 19.37
C VAL A 10 8.85 16.97 18.57
N GLU A 11 9.82 16.05 18.62
CA GLU A 11 11.14 16.22 17.99
C GLU A 11 11.09 16.09 16.47
N HIS A 12 10.26 15.17 15.94
CA HIS A 12 10.14 14.90 14.51
C HIS A 12 8.83 15.45 13.98
N PHE A 13 8.81 16.76 13.71
CA PHE A 13 7.70 17.46 13.10
C PHE A 13 8.04 17.87 11.67
N PHE A 14 7.30 17.35 10.71
CA PHE A 14 7.39 17.70 9.31
C PHE A 14 6.13 18.50 8.93
N ASP A 15 6.29 19.78 8.62
CA ASP A 15 5.19 20.66 8.27
C ASP A 15 4.71 20.42 6.83
N CYS A 16 3.58 21.02 6.47
CA CYS A 16 2.90 20.81 5.17
C CYS A 16 3.75 21.21 3.94
N ASP A 17 4.81 21.99 4.12
CA ASP A 17 5.77 22.35 3.08
C ASP A 17 6.76 21.25 2.73
N LYS A 18 6.82 20.18 3.51
CA LYS A 18 7.77 19.06 3.33
C LYS A 18 7.26 17.98 2.39
N GLY A 19 5.98 17.94 2.10
CA GLY A 19 5.36 16.98 1.20
C GLY A 19 4.34 16.06 1.86
N ILE A 20 3.99 14.99 1.18
CA ILE A 20 3.03 13.98 1.64
C ILE A 20 3.68 13.08 2.68
N CYS A 21 2.95 12.76 3.76
CA CYS A 21 3.48 11.97 4.88
C CYS A 21 4.04 10.61 4.45
N HIS A 22 3.47 9.94 3.47
CA HIS A 22 3.93 8.63 2.99
C HIS A 22 5.31 8.73 2.34
N GLU A 23 5.58 9.78 1.57
CA GLU A 23 6.88 10.05 0.94
C GLU A 23 7.94 10.43 1.97
N ILE A 24 7.57 11.29 2.93
CA ILE A 24 8.47 11.69 4.03
C ILE A 24 8.85 10.49 4.87
N LEU A 25 7.87 9.65 5.22
CA LEU A 25 8.09 8.46 6.03
C LEU A 25 8.95 7.42 5.33
N ALA A 26 8.89 7.30 4.01
CA ALA A 26 9.68 6.34 3.23
C ALA A 26 11.17 6.36 3.59
N GLY A 27 11.76 7.54 3.81
CA GLY A 27 13.14 7.71 4.23
C GLY A 27 13.42 7.46 5.72
N GLN A 28 12.37 7.26 6.54
CA GLN A 28 12.46 7.08 8.00
C GLN A 28 12.16 5.63 8.43
N LEU A 29 11.61 4.83 7.53
CA LEU A 29 11.13 3.49 7.84
C LEU A 29 12.27 2.50 8.06
N LYS A 30 11.99 1.49 8.86
CA LYS A 30 12.87 0.32 9.04
C LYS A 30 12.08 -0.94 8.67
N PRO A 31 12.57 -1.76 7.75
CA PRO A 31 11.93 -3.04 7.41
C PRO A 31 11.68 -3.90 8.65
N GLY A 32 10.55 -4.59 8.68
CA GLY A 32 10.08 -5.35 9.84
C GLY A 32 9.42 -4.50 10.93
N GLY A 33 9.33 -3.17 10.73
CA GLY A 33 8.70 -2.24 11.69
C GLY A 33 7.18 -2.32 11.72
N LEU A 34 6.60 -1.83 12.82
CA LEU A 34 5.17 -1.58 12.97
C LEU A 34 4.92 -0.07 12.87
N ILE A 35 4.11 0.32 11.91
CA ILE A 35 3.74 1.72 11.65
C ILE A 35 2.24 1.89 11.85
N VAL A 36 1.86 2.85 12.64
CA VAL A 36 0.46 3.23 12.83
C VAL A 36 0.30 4.73 12.64
N GLY A 37 -0.75 5.15 11.97
CA GLY A 37 -0.95 6.56 11.64
C GLY A 37 -2.42 6.93 11.47
N ASN A 38 -2.72 8.21 11.59
CA ASN A 38 -4.10 8.72 11.43
C ASN A 38 -4.51 8.92 9.95
N ASP A 39 -3.76 8.40 9.03
CA ASP A 39 -4.13 8.40 7.61
C ASP A 39 -4.52 6.98 7.19
N SER A 40 -5.62 6.85 6.41
CA SER A 40 -6.09 5.55 5.93
C SER A 40 -5.05 4.85 5.05
N HIS A 41 -4.24 5.62 4.32
CA HIS A 41 -3.19 5.11 3.45
C HIS A 41 -1.83 4.89 4.16
N THR A 42 -1.80 4.87 5.49
CA THR A 42 -0.61 4.45 6.26
C THR A 42 -0.09 3.08 5.79
N CYS A 43 -0.97 2.23 5.25
CA CYS A 43 -0.63 0.94 4.65
C CYS A 43 0.42 1.05 3.53
N THR A 44 0.64 2.22 2.93
CA THR A 44 1.71 2.50 1.96
C THR A 44 3.08 2.05 2.46
N ALA A 45 3.34 2.16 3.78
CA ALA A 45 4.60 1.72 4.37
C ALA A 45 4.83 0.19 4.29
N GLY A 46 3.82 -0.59 3.91
CA GLY A 46 3.96 -2.00 3.59
C GLY A 46 4.88 -2.28 2.39
N ALA A 47 5.05 -1.31 1.49
CA ALA A 47 6.03 -1.35 0.41
C ALA A 47 7.48 -1.54 0.91
N PHE A 48 7.73 -1.13 2.16
CA PHE A 48 9.02 -1.16 2.83
C PHE A 48 9.13 -2.31 3.85
N ASN A 49 8.34 -3.37 3.68
CA ASN A 49 8.28 -4.51 4.61
C ASN A 49 7.87 -4.12 6.04
N CYS A 50 6.98 -3.13 6.19
CA CYS A 50 6.42 -2.75 7.47
C CYS A 50 5.01 -3.30 7.63
N MET A 51 4.62 -3.73 8.83
CA MET A 51 3.21 -3.84 9.19
C MET A 51 2.66 -2.43 9.39
N ALA A 52 1.84 -1.95 8.48
CA ALA A 52 1.42 -0.56 8.44
C ALA A 52 -0.10 -0.42 8.43
N VAL A 53 -0.65 0.35 9.38
CA VAL A 53 -2.09 0.38 9.64
C VAL A 53 -2.60 1.79 9.89
N GLY A 54 -3.65 2.16 9.17
CA GLY A 54 -4.41 3.39 9.43
C GLY A 54 -5.28 3.25 10.68
N LEU A 55 -5.26 4.28 11.52
CA LEU A 55 -6.07 4.44 12.73
C LEU A 55 -7.03 5.61 12.58
N ASN A 56 -8.17 5.56 13.26
CA ASN A 56 -9.01 6.73 13.38
C ASN A 56 -8.44 7.76 14.41
N LYS A 57 -9.00 8.96 14.42
CA LYS A 57 -8.52 10.05 15.28
C LYS A 57 -8.57 9.72 16.77
N THR A 58 -9.60 9.00 17.23
CA THR A 58 -9.77 8.62 18.63
C THR A 58 -8.73 7.56 19.03
N GLU A 59 -8.55 6.54 18.20
CA GLU A 59 -7.51 5.52 18.42
C GLU A 59 -6.12 6.13 18.47
N THR A 60 -5.82 7.07 17.55
CA THR A 60 -4.54 7.80 17.55
C THR A 60 -4.32 8.60 18.81
N ALA A 61 -5.35 9.31 19.30
CA ALA A 61 -5.26 10.09 20.53
C ALA A 61 -5.05 9.21 21.77
N VAL A 62 -5.73 8.07 21.83
CA VAL A 62 -5.53 7.08 22.90
C VAL A 62 -4.12 6.50 22.86
N LEU A 63 -3.66 6.11 21.67
CA LEU A 63 -2.30 5.59 21.49
C LEU A 63 -1.23 6.60 21.94
N TRP A 64 -1.37 7.87 21.58
CA TRP A 64 -0.43 8.93 22.01
C TRP A 64 -0.42 9.13 23.51
N LYS A 65 -1.59 8.96 24.17
CA LYS A 65 -1.71 9.13 25.61
C LYS A 65 -1.19 7.93 26.39
N GLU A 66 -1.58 6.71 25.97
CA GLU A 66 -1.31 5.48 26.73
C GLU A 66 0.03 4.81 26.29
N GLY A 67 0.53 5.11 25.09
CA GLY A 67 1.72 4.49 24.50
C GLY A 67 1.51 3.07 23.99
N GLU A 68 0.31 2.52 24.12
CA GLU A 68 -0.04 1.17 23.71
C GLU A 68 -1.48 1.07 23.19
N MET A 69 -1.74 0.07 22.35
CA MET A 69 -3.08 -0.31 21.93
C MET A 69 -3.15 -1.79 21.61
N TRP A 70 -4.35 -2.36 21.74
CA TRP A 70 -4.58 -3.73 21.29
C TRP A 70 -4.78 -3.76 19.77
N PHE A 71 -4.41 -4.87 19.16
CA PHE A 71 -4.50 -5.07 17.73
C PHE A 71 -4.94 -6.49 17.41
N ARG A 72 -5.94 -6.64 16.53
CA ARG A 72 -6.28 -7.95 15.99
C ARG A 72 -5.36 -8.23 14.80
N VAL A 73 -4.61 -9.33 14.85
CA VAL A 73 -3.81 -9.78 13.70
C VAL A 73 -4.75 -10.13 12.54
N PRO A 74 -4.62 -9.46 11.38
CA PRO A 74 -5.45 -9.76 10.22
C PRO A 74 -5.06 -11.11 9.61
N GLU A 75 -6.05 -11.83 9.08
CA GLU A 75 -5.78 -12.93 8.17
C GLU A 75 -5.19 -12.39 6.86
N THR A 76 -4.31 -13.16 6.23
CA THR A 76 -3.58 -12.72 5.05
C THR A 76 -4.09 -13.40 3.78
N ILE A 77 -4.23 -12.61 2.73
CA ILE A 77 -4.42 -13.06 1.35
C ILE A 77 -3.06 -12.97 0.64
N LYS A 78 -2.64 -14.07 0.04
CA LYS A 78 -1.40 -14.13 -0.73
C LYS A 78 -1.68 -13.87 -2.21
N ILE A 79 -0.92 -12.94 -2.78
CA ILE A 79 -0.93 -12.62 -4.22
C ILE A 79 0.43 -13.01 -4.81
N SER A 80 0.46 -14.07 -5.59
CA SER A 80 1.67 -14.51 -6.29
C SER A 80 1.76 -13.88 -7.67
N LEU A 81 2.77 -13.05 -7.90
CA LEU A 81 3.00 -12.33 -9.14
C LEU A 81 3.98 -13.10 -10.03
N LYS A 82 3.66 -13.22 -11.32
CA LYS A 82 4.51 -13.81 -12.37
C LYS A 82 4.79 -12.81 -13.47
N ASN A 83 5.90 -13.00 -14.17
CA ASN A 83 6.29 -12.19 -15.31
C ASN A 83 6.51 -10.70 -14.99
N ARG A 84 6.24 -9.79 -15.95
CA ARG A 84 6.41 -8.33 -15.86
C ARG A 84 5.23 -7.62 -16.50
N LEU A 85 4.96 -6.40 -16.03
CA LEU A 85 3.96 -5.54 -16.66
C LEU A 85 4.37 -5.21 -18.11
N PRO A 86 3.40 -5.20 -19.06
CA PRO A 86 3.63 -4.73 -20.40
C PRO A 86 4.01 -3.24 -20.44
N GLU A 87 4.61 -2.82 -21.54
CA GLU A 87 4.86 -1.40 -21.80
C GLU A 87 3.54 -0.62 -21.84
N GLY A 88 3.50 0.54 -21.17
CA GLY A 88 2.30 1.37 -21.05
C GLY A 88 1.29 0.92 -19.99
N VAL A 89 1.60 -0.13 -19.24
CA VAL A 89 0.82 -0.60 -18.07
C VAL A 89 1.60 -0.26 -16.80
N TYR A 90 0.92 0.29 -15.81
CA TYR A 90 1.51 0.81 -14.58
C TYR A 90 0.97 0.08 -13.34
N ALA A 91 1.62 0.30 -12.20
CA ALA A 91 1.20 -0.28 -10.93
C ALA A 91 -0.25 0.08 -10.55
N LYS A 92 -0.76 1.22 -11.01
CA LYS A 92 -2.17 1.60 -10.79
C LYS A 92 -3.13 0.66 -11.53
N ASP A 93 -2.78 0.24 -12.76
CA ASP A 93 -3.59 -0.73 -13.51
C ASP A 93 -3.58 -2.09 -12.81
N LEU A 94 -2.41 -2.53 -12.31
CA LEU A 94 -2.29 -3.73 -11.50
C LEU A 94 -3.13 -3.64 -10.20
N ALA A 95 -3.12 -2.49 -9.54
CA ALA A 95 -3.94 -2.27 -8.35
C ALA A 95 -5.44 -2.39 -8.67
N LEU A 96 -5.91 -1.80 -9.78
CA LEU A 96 -7.29 -1.93 -10.23
C LEU A 96 -7.63 -3.37 -10.65
N TRP A 97 -6.69 -4.08 -11.29
CA TRP A 97 -6.84 -5.49 -11.63
C TRP A 97 -7.07 -6.34 -10.39
N ILE A 98 -6.22 -6.19 -9.37
CA ILE A 98 -6.33 -6.90 -8.09
C ILE A 98 -7.65 -6.52 -7.39
N MET A 99 -8.02 -5.24 -7.38
CA MET A 99 -9.28 -4.76 -6.82
C MET A 99 -10.48 -5.44 -7.49
N GLY A 100 -10.49 -5.52 -8.82
CA GLY A 100 -11.53 -6.21 -9.58
C GLY A 100 -11.59 -7.72 -9.27
N MET A 101 -10.44 -8.35 -9.11
CA MET A 101 -10.32 -9.77 -8.75
C MET A 101 -10.85 -10.06 -7.33
N LEU A 102 -10.63 -9.15 -6.41
CA LEU A 102 -11.00 -9.31 -5.00
C LEU A 102 -12.41 -8.78 -4.66
N ARG A 103 -13.13 -8.18 -5.60
CA ARG A 103 -14.41 -7.49 -5.35
C ARG A 103 -15.49 -8.37 -4.71
N GLU A 104 -15.52 -9.66 -5.03
CA GLU A 104 -16.48 -10.62 -4.49
C GLU A 104 -16.03 -11.32 -3.21
N GLU A 105 -14.80 -11.01 -2.77
CA GLU A 105 -14.18 -11.62 -1.62
C GLU A 105 -14.47 -10.82 -0.34
N ASN A 106 -14.56 -11.52 0.78
CA ASN A 106 -14.60 -10.85 2.08
C ASN A 106 -13.21 -10.41 2.49
N VAL A 107 -12.76 -9.25 1.99
CA VAL A 107 -11.41 -8.72 2.24
C VAL A 107 -11.35 -7.77 3.45
N ALA A 108 -12.48 -7.40 4.02
CA ALA A 108 -12.54 -6.48 5.13
C ALA A 108 -11.65 -6.96 6.29
N TYR A 109 -10.79 -6.06 6.78
CA TYR A 109 -9.85 -6.31 7.86
C TYR A 109 -8.78 -7.39 7.57
N LYS A 110 -8.54 -7.76 6.32
CA LYS A 110 -7.45 -8.67 5.94
C LYS A 110 -6.21 -7.88 5.52
N SER A 111 -5.09 -8.56 5.35
CA SER A 111 -3.87 -8.01 4.75
C SER A 111 -3.57 -8.71 3.42
N LEU A 112 -2.77 -8.06 2.57
CA LEU A 112 -2.18 -8.68 1.40
C LEU A 112 -0.70 -8.97 1.64
N GLU A 113 -0.22 -10.07 1.09
CA GLU A 113 1.22 -10.34 0.93
C GLU A 113 1.51 -10.60 -0.55
N PHE A 114 2.49 -9.90 -1.08
CA PHE A 114 2.93 -10.03 -2.47
C PHE A 114 4.13 -10.96 -2.58
N HIS A 115 3.95 -12.05 -3.29
CA HIS A 115 4.91 -13.11 -3.51
C HIS A 115 5.23 -13.31 -4.99
N GLY A 116 6.18 -14.17 -5.28
CA GLY A 116 6.46 -14.66 -6.63
C GLY A 116 7.57 -13.90 -7.36
N GLU A 117 7.95 -14.46 -8.51
CA GLU A 117 9.07 -13.98 -9.33
C GLU A 117 8.83 -12.62 -10.00
N GLY A 118 7.56 -12.16 -10.06
CA GLY A 118 7.20 -10.85 -10.58
C GLY A 118 7.48 -9.71 -9.61
N VAL A 119 7.59 -9.98 -8.30
CA VAL A 119 7.81 -8.93 -7.28
C VAL A 119 9.10 -8.13 -7.51
N PRO A 120 10.25 -8.74 -7.82
CA PRO A 120 11.48 -8.00 -8.12
C PRO A 120 11.39 -7.11 -9.37
N ALA A 121 10.43 -7.33 -10.26
CA ALA A 121 10.21 -6.46 -11.42
C ALA A 121 9.54 -5.13 -11.05
N LEU A 122 8.84 -5.06 -9.91
CA LEU A 122 8.20 -3.85 -9.41
C LEU A 122 9.23 -2.93 -8.74
N SER A 123 9.21 -1.65 -9.10
CA SER A 123 9.97 -0.61 -8.40
C SER A 123 9.41 -0.38 -6.99
N ILE A 124 10.13 0.34 -6.12
CA ILE A 124 9.59 0.74 -4.81
C ILE A 124 8.36 1.63 -4.98
N ALA A 125 8.34 2.54 -5.94
CA ALA A 125 7.17 3.36 -6.25
C ALA A 125 5.94 2.52 -6.68
N ASP A 126 6.14 1.46 -7.48
CA ASP A 126 5.08 0.52 -7.83
C ASP A 126 4.52 -0.19 -6.59
N ARG A 127 5.42 -0.64 -5.70
CA ARG A 127 5.02 -1.28 -4.42
C ARG A 127 4.27 -0.31 -3.51
N MET A 128 4.69 0.96 -3.44
CA MET A 128 3.98 2.01 -2.70
C MET A 128 2.57 2.20 -3.25
N THR A 129 2.42 2.25 -4.58
CA THR A 129 1.12 2.36 -5.23
C THR A 129 0.20 1.18 -4.88
N LEU A 130 0.71 -0.04 -4.95
CA LEU A 130 -0.05 -1.26 -4.62
C LEU A 130 -0.45 -1.29 -3.14
N ALA A 131 0.49 -1.02 -2.24
CA ALA A 131 0.22 -0.97 -0.81
C ALA A 131 -0.77 0.15 -0.44
N ASN A 132 -0.67 1.32 -1.08
CA ASN A 132 -1.57 2.45 -0.86
C ASN A 132 -3.02 2.11 -1.22
N VAL A 133 -3.26 1.57 -2.41
CA VAL A 133 -4.61 1.27 -2.90
C VAL A 133 -5.33 0.19 -2.07
N THR A 134 -4.63 -0.58 -1.24
CA THR A 134 -5.29 -1.56 -0.35
C THR A 134 -6.26 -0.92 0.64
N ALA A 135 -6.06 0.35 1.01
CA ALA A 135 -7.00 1.10 1.84
C ALA A 135 -8.38 1.22 1.17
N GLU A 136 -8.42 1.45 -0.14
CA GLU A 136 -9.66 1.57 -0.92
C GLU A 136 -10.42 0.24 -1.02
N MET A 137 -9.74 -0.88 -0.84
CA MET A 137 -10.34 -2.22 -0.82
C MET A 137 -10.89 -2.60 0.58
N GLY A 138 -10.69 -1.76 1.60
CA GLY A 138 -11.05 -2.07 2.99
C GLY A 138 -10.09 -3.05 3.68
N LEU A 139 -8.91 -3.28 3.11
CA LEU A 139 -7.84 -4.06 3.69
C LEU A 139 -7.12 -3.28 4.79
N LYS A 140 -6.50 -3.99 5.71
CA LYS A 140 -5.78 -3.38 6.84
C LYS A 140 -4.35 -3.00 6.49
N SER A 141 -3.66 -3.82 5.71
CA SER A 141 -2.25 -3.63 5.36
C SER A 141 -1.92 -4.38 4.08
N ALA A 142 -0.76 -4.07 3.53
CA ALA A 142 -0.09 -4.88 2.52
C ALA A 142 1.37 -5.08 2.93
N ALA A 143 2.02 -6.13 2.43
CA ALA A 143 3.43 -6.38 2.69
C ALA A 143 4.15 -6.86 1.44
N PHE A 144 5.37 -6.37 1.27
CA PHE A 144 6.32 -6.82 0.27
C PHE A 144 7.53 -7.46 0.94
N PRO A 145 8.22 -8.42 0.27
CA PRO A 145 9.37 -9.09 0.85
C PRO A 145 10.56 -8.14 1.05
N PRO A 146 11.42 -8.41 2.03
CA PRO A 146 12.67 -7.68 2.23
C PRO A 146 13.72 -8.19 1.23
N ASP A 147 13.56 -7.84 -0.05
CA ASP A 147 14.40 -8.26 -1.15
C ASP A 147 15.54 -7.27 -1.47
N ASP A 148 16.36 -7.60 -2.47
CA ASP A 148 17.50 -6.79 -2.90
C ASP A 148 17.08 -5.36 -3.33
N LYS A 149 15.88 -5.19 -3.92
CA LYS A 149 15.38 -3.84 -4.26
C LYS A 149 15.15 -2.97 -3.04
N LEU A 150 14.67 -3.57 -1.97
CA LEU A 150 14.48 -2.86 -0.73
C LEU A 150 15.83 -2.54 -0.07
N ALA A 151 16.79 -3.48 -0.15
CA ALA A 151 18.15 -3.26 0.31
C ALA A 151 18.83 -2.11 -0.45
N ASP A 152 18.72 -2.08 -1.77
CA ASP A 152 19.24 -1.01 -2.62
C ASP A 152 18.62 0.35 -2.30
N TYR A 153 17.31 0.38 -1.99
CA TYR A 153 16.62 1.62 -1.64
C TYR A 153 17.13 2.24 -0.34
N PHE A 154 17.44 1.42 0.67
CA PHE A 154 17.98 1.90 1.96
C PHE A 154 19.52 2.01 1.99
N GLY A 155 20.20 1.66 0.91
CA GLY A 155 21.68 1.65 0.84
C GLY A 155 22.29 0.48 1.61
N ASP A 156 23.50 0.67 2.18
CA ASP A 156 24.26 -0.39 2.87
C ASP A 156 23.64 -0.93 4.17
N TYR A 157 22.40 -0.59 4.47
CA TYR A 157 21.70 -1.18 5.61
C TYR A 157 21.38 -2.64 5.30
N ALA A 158 21.88 -3.55 6.13
CA ALA A 158 21.43 -4.92 6.12
C ALA A 158 19.91 -4.93 6.39
N VAL A 159 19.11 -5.17 5.37
CA VAL A 159 17.66 -5.21 5.48
C VAL A 159 17.26 -6.43 6.31
N GLN A 160 17.11 -6.23 7.61
CA GLN A 160 16.53 -7.21 8.51
C GLN A 160 15.01 -7.04 8.47
N GLY A 161 14.39 -7.62 7.46
CA GLY A 161 12.94 -7.63 7.34
C GLY A 161 12.30 -8.86 8.02
N VAL A 162 10.99 -8.82 8.11
CA VAL A 162 10.17 -9.96 8.55
C VAL A 162 9.39 -10.48 7.35
N TRP A 163 9.39 -11.79 7.17
CA TRP A 163 8.63 -12.42 6.10
C TRP A 163 7.93 -13.69 6.59
N ALA A 164 6.97 -14.14 5.80
CA ALA A 164 6.18 -15.32 6.09
C ALA A 164 7.03 -16.57 6.30
N ASP A 165 6.67 -17.40 7.26
CA ASP A 165 7.24 -18.71 7.48
C ASP A 165 6.94 -19.63 6.29
N ARG A 166 7.74 -20.68 6.12
CA ARG A 166 7.61 -21.61 5.00
C ARG A 166 6.27 -22.35 4.98
N ASP A 167 5.65 -22.54 6.15
CA ASP A 167 4.38 -23.21 6.39
C ASP A 167 3.25 -22.23 6.78
N ALA A 168 3.42 -20.94 6.48
CA ALA A 168 2.41 -19.93 6.71
C ALA A 168 1.09 -20.30 6.02
N MET A 169 -0.01 -20.16 6.75
CA MET A 169 -1.35 -20.39 6.23
C MET A 169 -2.01 -19.09 5.81
N TYR A 170 -2.61 -19.09 4.64
CA TYR A 170 -3.30 -17.95 4.07
C TYR A 170 -4.81 -18.14 4.07
N TYR A 171 -5.56 -17.04 4.22
CA TYR A 171 -7.01 -17.05 4.06
C TYR A 171 -7.42 -17.49 2.65
N LYS A 172 -6.75 -16.92 1.63
CA LYS A 172 -6.81 -17.29 0.22
C LYS A 172 -5.49 -17.01 -0.47
N GLU A 173 -5.27 -17.71 -1.57
CA GLU A 173 -4.12 -17.52 -2.45
C GLU A 173 -4.60 -17.25 -3.87
N PHE A 174 -4.02 -16.24 -4.49
CA PHE A 174 -4.27 -15.88 -5.89
C PHE A 174 -2.97 -15.78 -6.65
N GLU A 175 -3.05 -16.03 -7.93
CA GLU A 175 -1.94 -15.86 -8.86
C GLU A 175 -2.32 -14.79 -9.90
N VAL A 176 -1.41 -13.85 -10.17
CA VAL A 176 -1.56 -12.81 -11.18
C VAL A 176 -0.39 -12.89 -12.13
N ASP A 177 -0.67 -13.13 -13.40
CA ASP A 177 0.29 -12.98 -14.48
C ASP A 177 0.32 -11.51 -14.91
N LEU A 178 1.40 -10.82 -14.52
CA LEU A 178 1.59 -9.39 -14.85
C LEU A 178 1.54 -9.12 -16.34
N ALA A 179 1.93 -10.09 -17.18
CA ALA A 179 1.88 -9.93 -18.64
C ALA A 179 0.45 -9.85 -19.21
N GLN A 180 -0.56 -10.24 -18.43
CA GLN A 180 -1.97 -10.17 -18.82
C GLN A 180 -2.67 -8.91 -18.33
N VAL A 181 -2.03 -8.11 -17.49
CA VAL A 181 -2.61 -6.85 -16.99
C VAL A 181 -2.68 -5.84 -18.15
N ILE A 182 -3.83 -5.19 -18.27
CA ILE A 182 -4.11 -4.18 -19.28
C ILE A 182 -4.38 -2.83 -18.63
N PRO A 183 -4.31 -1.71 -19.34
CA PRO A 183 -4.76 -0.41 -18.84
C PRO A 183 -6.23 -0.49 -18.40
N LEU A 184 -6.53 0.04 -17.21
CA LEU A 184 -7.87 -0.01 -16.62
C LEU A 184 -8.33 1.38 -16.15
N VAL A 185 -9.63 1.59 -16.20
CA VAL A 185 -10.31 2.78 -15.70
C VAL A 185 -11.41 2.34 -14.75
N MET A 186 -11.54 3.03 -13.63
CA MET A 186 -12.59 2.82 -12.66
C MET A 186 -13.49 4.05 -12.58
N GLU A 187 -14.81 3.84 -12.54
CA GLU A 187 -15.75 4.91 -12.23
C GLU A 187 -15.66 5.28 -10.75
N VAL A 188 -15.74 6.58 -10.45
CA VAL A 188 -15.63 7.07 -9.07
C VAL A 188 -16.79 6.55 -8.22
N GLY A 189 -16.47 5.87 -7.13
CA GLY A 189 -17.45 5.33 -6.18
C GLY A 189 -18.00 3.94 -6.53
N GLU A 190 -17.61 3.38 -7.68
CA GLU A 190 -18.15 2.10 -8.17
C GLU A 190 -17.01 1.09 -8.42
N ILE A 191 -16.55 0.42 -7.37
CA ILE A 191 -15.49 -0.64 -7.48
C ILE A 191 -15.88 -1.73 -8.51
N ASN A 192 -17.18 -1.91 -8.76
CA ASN A 192 -17.66 -2.88 -9.73
C ASN A 192 -17.52 -2.44 -11.18
N GLU A 193 -17.24 -1.17 -11.44
CA GLU A 193 -17.11 -0.58 -12.76
C GLU A 193 -15.65 -0.34 -13.14
N ILE A 194 -14.86 -1.42 -13.10
CA ILE A 194 -13.45 -1.43 -13.58
C ILE A 194 -13.43 -2.08 -14.96
N LYS A 195 -13.02 -1.33 -15.98
CA LYS A 195 -13.05 -1.76 -17.39
C LYS A 195 -11.86 -1.20 -18.16
N ALA A 196 -11.55 -1.83 -19.30
CA ALA A 196 -10.60 -1.26 -20.24
C ALA A 196 -11.12 0.09 -20.81
N PRO A 197 -10.24 1.06 -21.14
CA PRO A 197 -10.66 2.38 -21.65
C PRO A 197 -11.63 2.31 -22.83
N GLY A 198 -11.45 1.36 -23.74
CA GLY A 198 -12.30 1.19 -24.92
C GLY A 198 -13.74 0.71 -24.63
N GLU A 199 -13.99 0.17 -23.44
CA GLU A 199 -15.32 -0.33 -23.05
C GLU A 199 -16.24 0.77 -22.49
N TRP A 200 -15.67 1.95 -22.18
CA TRP A 200 -16.43 3.10 -21.65
C TRP A 200 -17.14 3.93 -22.73
N GLY A 201 -16.83 3.69 -24.00
CA GLY A 201 -17.32 4.53 -25.10
C GLY A 201 -16.68 5.94 -25.08
N ARG A 202 -17.38 6.90 -25.68
CA ARG A 202 -16.91 8.30 -25.72
C ARG A 202 -17.39 9.05 -24.46
N LEU A 203 -16.44 9.42 -23.60
CA LEU A 203 -16.69 10.26 -22.45
C LEU A 203 -16.23 11.71 -22.74
N GLU A 204 -17.07 12.69 -22.38
CA GLU A 204 -16.67 14.09 -22.38
C GLU A 204 -16.00 14.44 -21.06
N ILE A 205 -14.75 14.90 -21.12
CA ILE A 205 -13.97 15.29 -19.96
C ILE A 205 -13.84 16.81 -19.94
N GLN A 206 -14.35 17.45 -18.89
CA GLN A 206 -14.28 18.89 -18.72
C GLN A 206 -13.06 19.33 -17.91
N GLN A 207 -12.51 18.43 -17.09
CA GLN A 207 -11.32 18.68 -16.29
C GLN A 207 -10.53 17.40 -16.08
N GLY A 208 -9.20 17.48 -16.13
CA GLY A 208 -8.27 16.40 -15.81
C GLY A 208 -7.40 16.79 -14.61
N LEU A 209 -7.19 15.84 -13.68
CA LEU A 209 -6.26 15.95 -12.57
C LEU A 209 -5.26 14.80 -12.63
N ILE A 210 -3.98 15.12 -12.52
CA ILE A 210 -2.91 14.14 -12.36
C ILE A 210 -2.33 14.32 -10.97
N GLY A 211 -2.42 13.27 -10.14
CA GLY A 211 -1.89 13.28 -8.78
C GLY A 211 -2.46 12.15 -7.95
N ALA A 212 -1.67 11.70 -6.99
CA ALA A 212 -2.06 10.70 -6.00
C ALA A 212 -1.13 10.77 -4.79
N CYS A 213 -1.55 10.16 -3.67
CA CYS A 213 -0.75 10.12 -2.46
C CYS A 213 0.42 9.10 -2.52
N ALA A 214 0.52 8.29 -3.58
CA ALA A 214 1.58 7.28 -3.74
C ALA A 214 2.03 7.06 -5.19
N SER A 215 1.64 7.91 -6.10
CA SER A 215 2.02 7.79 -7.53
C SER A 215 2.35 9.17 -8.11
N GLY A 216 2.76 10.07 -7.27
CA GLY A 216 3.14 11.45 -7.65
C GLY A 216 4.59 11.57 -8.03
#